data_e53984d6026edf12b561e432c9b8e12f
#
_entry.id   e53984d6026edf12b561e432c9b8e12f
#
_cell.length_a   1.000
_cell.length_b   1.000
_cell.length_c   1.000
_cell.angle_alpha   90.00
_cell.angle_beta   90.00
_cell.angle_gamma   90.00
#
_symmetry.space_group_name_H-M   'P 1'
#
loop_
_entity.id
_entity.type
_entity.pdbx_description
1 polymer ?
#
loop_
_entity_poly.entity_id
_entity_poly.type
_entity_poly.pdbx_seq_one_letter_code
_entity_poly.pdbx_strand_id
1 'polypeptide(L)'
;VLTASPYQWLPDSTAIIANLAVNVGKPRLENNSQNVVPVIQQSTGEKAPARTYQNLLTSPFDEAQFKFFGQGQLAYITLDGKAQAIGSPALFKSFSVSPDSTNILVAGINEPFSYQVPYSRFATTWPIWGMRGFALAELAKQSLADNIPQGYDSVRTGRRNFEWRADQGAEVIWAEAQDGGDMKTDVPHHDYIYSLRAPFKREPKLFAKVERRYAGMEWANNDIAMLSDWRFSYRHLRTYV
;
A
#
# COMPACT_ATOMS: atom_id res chain seq x y z
N VAL A 1 -0.32 -13.03 8.86
CA VAL A 1 0.10 -12.14 7.75
C VAL A 1 -1.02 -11.19 7.40
N LEU A 2 -0.68 -9.98 6.89
CA LEU A 2 -1.64 -8.89 6.66
C LEU A 2 -2.08 -8.76 5.20
N THR A 3 -1.41 -9.44 4.26
CA THR A 3 -1.72 -9.37 2.83
C THR A 3 -3.07 -9.99 2.51
N ALA A 4 -3.86 -9.36 1.63
CA ALA A 4 -5.17 -9.85 1.21
C ALA A 4 -5.08 -11.22 0.50
N SER A 5 -4.04 -11.40 -0.33
CA SER A 5 -3.65 -12.71 -0.86
C SER A 5 -2.30 -13.11 -0.26
N PRO A 6 -2.16 -14.31 0.29
CA PRO A 6 -0.88 -14.77 0.83
C PRO A 6 0.11 -15.23 -0.24
N TYR A 7 -0.31 -15.37 -1.49
CA TYR A 7 0.57 -15.75 -2.58
C TYR A 7 0.13 -15.14 -3.92
N GLN A 8 1.06 -15.12 -4.85
CA GLN A 8 0.85 -14.74 -6.24
C GLN A 8 1.69 -15.65 -7.14
N TRP A 9 1.09 -16.13 -8.23
CA TRP A 9 1.82 -16.80 -9.30
C TRP A 9 2.74 -15.82 -10.03
N LEU A 10 3.91 -16.30 -10.42
CA LEU A 10 4.69 -15.58 -11.43
C LEU A 10 3.92 -15.55 -12.76
N PRO A 11 4.01 -14.46 -13.52
CA PRO A 11 3.35 -14.37 -14.84
C PRO A 11 3.69 -15.51 -15.81
N ASP A 12 4.89 -16.09 -15.72
CA ASP A 12 5.35 -17.22 -16.52
C ASP A 12 4.91 -18.59 -15.97
N SER A 13 4.18 -18.62 -14.85
CA SER A 13 3.68 -19.82 -14.18
C SER A 13 4.76 -20.81 -13.70
N THR A 14 6.01 -20.38 -13.56
CA THR A 14 7.13 -21.26 -13.15
C THR A 14 7.26 -21.42 -11.65
N ALA A 15 6.73 -20.46 -10.87
CA ALA A 15 6.82 -20.44 -9.42
C ALA A 15 5.73 -19.54 -8.82
N ILE A 16 5.68 -19.49 -7.49
CA ILE A 16 4.88 -18.53 -6.74
C ILE A 16 5.75 -17.68 -5.81
N ILE A 17 5.31 -16.44 -5.57
CA ILE A 17 5.78 -15.66 -4.43
C ILE A 17 4.72 -15.78 -3.34
N ALA A 18 5.13 -16.17 -2.14
CA ALA A 18 4.23 -16.31 -1.00
C ALA A 18 4.71 -15.48 0.19
N ASN A 19 3.77 -14.98 0.97
CA ASN A 19 4.02 -14.33 2.26
C ASN A 19 3.76 -15.36 3.37
N LEU A 20 4.82 -15.97 3.86
CA LEU A 20 4.77 -17.03 4.87
C LEU A 20 4.75 -16.43 6.27
N ALA A 21 3.96 -17.00 7.18
CA ALA A 21 3.99 -16.63 8.59
C ALA A 21 5.33 -17.07 9.20
N VAL A 22 6.03 -16.14 9.85
CA VAL A 22 7.31 -16.43 10.54
C VAL A 22 7.09 -16.83 11.99
N ASN A 23 6.02 -16.35 12.61
CA ASN A 23 5.68 -16.64 13.98
C ASN A 23 4.46 -17.57 14.01
N VAL A 24 4.59 -18.73 14.61
CA VAL A 24 3.53 -19.72 14.74
C VAL A 24 3.26 -20.03 16.21
N GLY A 25 2.01 -20.38 16.55
CA GLY A 25 1.59 -20.68 17.91
C GLY A 25 1.17 -19.45 18.73
N LYS A 26 1.16 -19.60 20.05
CA LYS A 26 0.80 -18.51 20.98
C LYS A 26 2.00 -17.61 21.23
N PRO A 27 1.84 -16.30 21.11
CA PRO A 27 2.92 -15.38 21.49
C PRO A 27 3.20 -15.49 22.99
N ARG A 28 4.48 -15.53 23.35
CA ARG A 28 4.93 -15.37 24.75
C ARG A 28 5.00 -13.88 25.09
N LEU A 29 3.86 -13.21 25.01
CA LEU A 29 3.76 -11.79 25.33
C LEU A 29 3.24 -11.68 26.76
N GLU A 30 3.98 -10.96 27.60
CA GLU A 30 3.52 -10.64 28.96
C GLU A 30 2.43 -9.57 28.87
N ASN A 31 1.21 -9.93 29.27
CA ASN A 31 0.15 -8.96 29.43
C ASN A 31 0.33 -8.26 30.78
N ASN A 32 1.23 -7.27 30.83
CA ASN A 32 1.40 -6.41 31.98
C ASN A 32 0.24 -5.40 32.09
N SER A 33 -0.99 -5.92 32.09
CA SER A 33 -2.21 -5.10 32.24
C SER A 33 -2.28 -4.31 33.57
N GLN A 34 -1.35 -4.56 34.48
CA GLN A 34 -1.26 -3.82 35.76
C GLN A 34 -0.62 -2.43 35.63
N ASN A 35 0.01 -2.10 34.49
CA ASN A 35 0.62 -0.79 34.24
C ASN A 35 -0.03 -0.07 33.05
N VAL A 36 -1.36 -0.05 33.02
CA VAL A 36 -2.08 0.85 32.10
C VAL A 36 -1.88 2.28 32.61
N VAL A 37 -0.83 2.93 32.16
CA VAL A 37 -0.71 4.39 32.31
C VAL A 37 -1.89 4.99 31.57
N PRO A 38 -2.75 5.82 32.22
CA PRO A 38 -3.86 6.46 31.52
C PRO A 38 -3.34 7.19 30.30
N VAL A 39 -3.91 6.89 29.13
CA VAL A 39 -3.61 7.65 27.92
C VAL A 39 -4.26 9.02 28.07
N ILE A 40 -3.47 10.02 28.42
CA ILE A 40 -3.95 11.40 28.52
C ILE A 40 -4.03 11.92 27.09
N GLN A 41 -5.24 12.03 26.55
CA GLN A 41 -5.48 12.77 25.32
C GLN A 41 -5.57 14.26 25.65
N GLN A 42 -4.59 15.02 25.21
CA GLN A 42 -4.61 16.47 25.32
C GLN A 42 -5.06 17.05 23.97
N SER A 43 -6.22 17.73 23.97
CA SER A 43 -6.66 18.48 22.81
C SER A 43 -5.86 19.78 22.73
N THR A 44 -5.14 19.99 21.63
CA THR A 44 -4.43 21.25 21.33
C THR A 44 -5.32 22.31 20.69
N GLY A 45 -6.63 22.06 20.59
CA GLY A 45 -7.59 22.97 19.95
C GLY A 45 -7.65 22.84 18.43
N GLU A 46 -6.78 22.05 17.80
CA GLU A 46 -6.90 21.74 16.40
C GLU A 46 -8.05 20.74 16.17
N LYS A 47 -8.94 21.07 15.22
CA LYS A 47 -10.00 20.17 14.78
C LYS A 47 -9.40 19.01 14.03
N ALA A 48 -9.05 17.94 14.73
CA ALA A 48 -8.74 16.68 14.07
C ALA A 48 -10.00 16.15 13.35
N PRO A 49 -9.87 15.56 12.15
CA PRO A 49 -10.99 14.91 11.49
C PRO A 49 -11.47 13.76 12.36
N ALA A 50 -12.55 13.99 13.10
CA ALA A 50 -13.10 13.02 14.03
C ALA A 50 -13.85 11.91 13.26
N ARG A 51 -13.12 10.94 12.71
CA ARG A 51 -13.71 9.66 12.31
C ARG A 51 -13.54 8.67 13.46
N THR A 52 -14.63 8.07 13.90
CA THR A 52 -14.57 6.95 14.82
C THR A 52 -14.28 5.68 14.04
N TYR A 53 -13.24 4.97 14.47
CA TYR A 53 -12.87 3.67 13.90
C TYR A 53 -13.09 2.58 14.93
N GLN A 54 -13.45 1.39 14.48
CA GLN A 54 -13.53 0.18 15.30
C GLN A 54 -12.24 -0.63 15.19
N ASN A 55 -12.01 -1.51 16.16
CA ASN A 55 -10.91 -2.48 16.15
C ASN A 55 -9.51 -1.84 16.01
N LEU A 56 -9.27 -0.75 16.73
CA LEU A 56 -7.97 -0.11 16.81
C LEU A 56 -7.06 -0.84 17.82
N LEU A 57 -5.75 -0.62 17.69
CA LEU A 57 -4.81 -0.93 18.76
C LEU A 57 -5.11 -0.02 19.96
N THR A 58 -5.03 -0.56 21.18
CA THR A 58 -5.38 0.17 22.40
C THR A 58 -4.24 0.17 23.44
N SER A 59 -3.24 -0.67 23.24
CA SER A 59 -2.17 -0.87 24.22
C SER A 59 -0.86 -1.33 23.53
N PRO A 60 0.29 -1.18 24.21
CA PRO A 60 1.54 -1.78 23.76
C PRO A 60 1.48 -3.31 23.61
N PHE A 61 0.60 -3.98 24.35
CA PHE A 61 0.35 -5.40 24.18
C PHE A 61 -0.30 -5.70 22.83
N ASP A 62 -1.29 -4.89 22.40
CA ASP A 62 -1.91 -5.03 21.09
C ASP A 62 -0.91 -4.76 19.96
N GLU A 63 0.01 -3.80 20.14
CA GLU A 63 1.10 -3.58 19.18
C GLU A 63 2.00 -4.81 19.05
N ALA A 64 2.39 -5.39 20.18
CA ALA A 64 3.22 -6.59 20.18
C ALA A 64 2.51 -7.78 19.53
N GLN A 65 1.20 -7.94 19.76
CA GLN A 65 0.38 -8.95 19.09
C GLN A 65 0.27 -8.67 17.59
N PHE A 66 0.02 -7.42 17.21
CA PHE A 66 -0.06 -7.01 15.81
C PHE A 66 1.23 -7.34 15.05
N LYS A 67 2.39 -7.02 15.64
CA LYS A 67 3.70 -7.39 15.08
C LYS A 67 3.86 -8.90 14.97
N PHE A 68 3.58 -9.63 16.05
CA PHE A 68 3.74 -11.08 16.09
C PHE A 68 2.92 -11.79 15.03
N PHE A 69 1.63 -11.49 14.92
CA PHE A 69 0.74 -12.16 13.97
C PHE A 69 0.82 -11.57 12.56
N GLY A 70 1.16 -10.29 12.45
CA GLY A 70 1.22 -9.57 11.17
C GLY A 70 2.50 -9.81 10.39
N GLN A 71 3.61 -10.14 11.07
CA GLN A 71 4.91 -10.34 10.45
C GLN A 71 4.90 -11.54 9.51
N GLY A 72 5.47 -11.35 8.32
CA GLY A 72 5.62 -12.39 7.32
C GLY A 72 6.99 -12.38 6.67
N GLN A 73 7.29 -13.42 5.92
CA GLN A 73 8.49 -13.60 5.10
C GLN A 73 8.07 -13.85 3.67
N LEU A 74 8.45 -12.96 2.75
CA LEU A 74 8.28 -13.27 1.34
C LEU A 74 9.23 -14.41 0.95
N ALA A 75 8.71 -15.34 0.17
CA ALA A 75 9.47 -16.49 -0.31
C ALA A 75 9.13 -16.79 -1.78
N TYR A 76 10.15 -17.11 -2.55
CA TYR A 76 10.03 -17.70 -3.87
C TYR A 76 9.89 -19.22 -3.70
N ILE A 77 8.83 -19.81 -4.25
CA ILE A 77 8.54 -21.24 -4.10
C ILE A 77 8.37 -21.85 -5.49
N THR A 78 9.24 -22.79 -5.80
CA THR A 78 9.23 -23.53 -7.06
C THR A 78 8.15 -24.62 -7.05
N LEU A 79 7.80 -25.14 -8.23
CA LEU A 79 6.75 -26.17 -8.36
C LEU A 79 7.13 -27.51 -7.71
N ASP A 80 8.42 -27.78 -7.51
CA ASP A 80 8.91 -28.94 -6.73
C ASP A 80 8.93 -28.68 -5.21
N GLY A 81 8.39 -27.54 -4.76
CA GLY A 81 8.22 -27.21 -3.34
C GLY A 81 9.44 -26.62 -2.64
N LYS A 82 10.53 -26.30 -3.35
CA LYS A 82 11.67 -25.59 -2.76
C LYS A 82 11.32 -24.15 -2.51
N ALA A 83 11.60 -23.69 -1.28
CA ALA A 83 11.35 -22.31 -0.87
C ALA A 83 12.66 -21.57 -0.64
N GLN A 84 12.76 -20.34 -1.17
CA GLN A 84 13.86 -19.42 -0.95
C GLN A 84 13.31 -18.10 -0.40
N ALA A 85 13.83 -17.64 0.75
CA ALA A 85 13.43 -16.37 1.34
C ALA A 85 13.83 -15.19 0.45
N ILE A 86 12.95 -14.19 0.38
CA ILE A 86 13.13 -12.92 -0.33
C ILE A 86 13.16 -11.80 0.70
N GLY A 87 14.31 -11.15 0.85
CA GLY A 87 14.49 -10.08 1.85
C GLY A 87 14.37 -10.56 3.29
N SER A 88 14.09 -9.64 4.19
CA SER A 88 13.92 -9.91 5.63
C SER A 88 12.42 -9.95 6.00
N PRO A 89 12.06 -10.64 7.09
CA PRO A 89 10.70 -10.60 7.62
C PRO A 89 10.23 -9.18 7.92
N ALA A 90 8.99 -8.85 7.56
CA ALA A 90 8.40 -7.53 7.77
C ALA A 90 6.87 -7.60 7.90
N LEU A 91 6.25 -6.46 8.19
CA LEU A 91 4.79 -6.30 8.16
C LEU A 91 4.36 -5.94 6.73
N PHE A 92 4.20 -6.94 5.88
CA PHE A 92 3.79 -6.73 4.49
C PHE A 92 2.29 -6.44 4.39
N LYS A 93 1.93 -5.25 3.92
CA LYS A 93 0.55 -4.86 3.62
C LYS A 93 0.08 -5.42 2.27
N SER A 94 0.97 -5.38 1.28
CA SER A 94 0.78 -6.00 -0.04
C SER A 94 2.11 -6.28 -0.73
N PHE A 95 2.07 -7.12 -1.73
CA PHE A 95 3.15 -7.30 -2.70
C PHE A 95 2.56 -7.67 -4.05
N SER A 96 3.26 -7.33 -5.12
CA SER A 96 2.90 -7.74 -6.48
C SER A 96 4.14 -7.90 -7.34
N VAL A 97 4.14 -8.90 -8.21
CA VAL A 97 5.24 -9.21 -9.13
C VAL A 97 5.04 -8.45 -10.44
N SER A 98 6.13 -7.90 -11.01
CA SER A 98 6.09 -7.27 -12.33
C SER A 98 5.76 -8.29 -13.44
N PRO A 99 5.13 -7.85 -14.56
CA PRO A 99 4.76 -8.75 -15.64
C PRO A 99 5.91 -9.57 -16.24
N ASP A 100 7.14 -9.07 -16.16
CA ASP A 100 8.35 -9.78 -16.61
C ASP A 100 8.97 -10.70 -15.56
N SER A 101 8.32 -10.88 -14.40
CA SER A 101 8.79 -11.72 -13.29
C SER A 101 10.15 -11.31 -12.71
N THR A 102 10.62 -10.07 -12.90
CA THR A 102 11.96 -9.64 -12.46
C THR A 102 11.96 -8.80 -11.20
N ASN A 103 10.82 -8.17 -10.86
CA ASN A 103 10.71 -7.22 -9.75
C ASN A 103 9.47 -7.49 -8.89
N ILE A 104 9.54 -7.06 -7.64
CA ILE A 104 8.42 -7.13 -6.68
C ILE A 104 8.17 -5.72 -6.15
N LEU A 105 6.97 -5.22 -6.35
CA LEU A 105 6.47 -4.03 -5.67
C LEU A 105 5.97 -4.44 -4.30
N VAL A 106 6.51 -3.83 -3.25
CA VAL A 106 6.21 -4.19 -1.86
C VAL A 106 5.62 -3.00 -1.13
N ALA A 107 4.63 -3.24 -0.27
CA ALA A 107 4.15 -2.28 0.70
C ALA A 107 4.46 -2.79 2.11
N GLY A 108 5.39 -2.14 2.80
CA GLY A 108 5.78 -2.47 4.16
C GLY A 108 5.24 -1.46 5.18
N ILE A 109 4.59 -1.94 6.24
CA ILE A 109 4.12 -1.10 7.35
C ILE A 109 5.29 -0.81 8.28
N ASN A 110 5.42 0.46 8.68
CA ASN A 110 6.48 0.95 9.58
C ASN A 110 5.92 1.39 10.92
N GLU A 111 6.76 1.31 11.94
CA GLU A 111 6.54 1.93 13.25
C GLU A 111 6.87 3.43 13.20
N PRO A 112 6.30 4.24 14.13
CA PRO A 112 5.37 3.84 15.18
C PRO A 112 3.96 3.57 14.66
N PHE A 113 3.23 2.67 15.34
CA PHE A 113 1.81 2.44 15.07
C PHE A 113 0.94 3.51 15.71
N SER A 114 -0.35 3.52 15.38
CA SER A 114 -1.32 4.49 15.91
C SER A 114 -2.48 3.79 16.61
N TYR A 115 -2.95 4.40 17.69
CA TYR A 115 -4.17 4.00 18.39
C TYR A 115 -5.41 4.76 17.89
N GLN A 116 -5.24 5.68 16.93
CA GLN A 116 -6.31 6.56 16.46
C GLN A 116 -6.84 6.18 15.08
N VAL A 117 -6.07 5.44 14.30
CA VAL A 117 -6.43 5.04 12.94
C VAL A 117 -6.16 3.56 12.71
N PRO A 118 -6.88 2.90 11.78
CA PRO A 118 -6.66 1.51 11.45
C PRO A 118 -5.30 1.29 10.74
N TYR A 119 -4.78 0.05 10.78
CA TYR A 119 -3.49 -0.29 10.18
C TYR A 119 -3.38 0.04 8.69
N SER A 120 -4.50 0.11 7.97
CA SER A 120 -4.53 0.52 6.57
C SER A 120 -4.02 1.96 6.36
N ARG A 121 -4.00 2.77 7.42
CA ARG A 121 -3.54 4.15 7.44
C ARG A 121 -2.16 4.34 8.08
N PHE A 122 -1.52 3.28 8.57
CA PHE A 122 -0.19 3.35 9.16
C PHE A 122 0.85 3.80 8.14
N ALA A 123 1.96 4.31 8.66
CA ALA A 123 3.12 4.66 7.85
C ALA A 123 3.54 3.46 7.00
N THR A 124 3.77 3.70 5.71
CA THR A 124 4.02 2.62 4.74
C THR A 124 5.14 3.02 3.79
N THR A 125 6.14 2.18 3.62
CA THR A 125 7.14 2.32 2.56
C THR A 125 6.78 1.46 1.37
N TRP A 126 7.12 1.97 0.16
CA TRP A 126 6.85 1.32 -1.11
C TRP A 126 8.14 1.11 -1.90
N PRO A 127 8.98 0.14 -1.51
CA PRO A 127 10.13 -0.24 -2.31
C PRO A 127 9.74 -1.12 -3.50
N ILE A 128 10.56 -1.04 -4.55
CA ILE A 128 10.66 -2.07 -5.58
C ILE A 128 11.85 -2.93 -5.24
N TRP A 129 11.62 -4.23 -5.11
CA TRP A 129 12.66 -5.22 -4.86
C TRP A 129 12.95 -6.01 -6.12
N GLY A 130 14.20 -6.41 -6.31
CA GLY A 130 14.51 -7.53 -7.18
C GLY A 130 14.12 -8.86 -6.55
N MET A 131 14.08 -9.93 -7.32
CA MET A 131 13.64 -11.27 -6.88
C MET A 131 14.48 -11.87 -5.73
N ARG A 132 15.63 -11.26 -5.37
CA ARG A 132 16.45 -11.65 -4.21
C ARG A 132 16.16 -10.79 -2.96
N GLY A 133 15.20 -9.87 -3.02
CA GLY A 133 14.81 -9.01 -1.89
C GLY A 133 15.70 -7.78 -1.66
N PHE A 134 16.55 -7.42 -2.61
CA PHE A 134 17.30 -6.16 -2.56
C PHE A 134 16.44 -5.02 -3.11
N ALA A 135 16.38 -3.91 -2.39
CA ALA A 135 15.70 -2.72 -2.85
C ALA A 135 16.43 -2.11 -4.06
N LEU A 136 15.71 -1.95 -5.17
CA LEU A 136 16.18 -1.32 -6.39
C LEU A 136 15.80 0.16 -6.44
N ALA A 137 14.63 0.49 -5.90
CA ALA A 137 14.12 1.84 -5.78
C ALA A 137 13.16 1.94 -4.58
N GLU A 138 12.97 3.15 -4.06
CA GLU A 138 11.92 3.47 -3.11
C GLU A 138 10.97 4.47 -3.78
N LEU A 139 9.74 4.03 -4.04
CA LEU A 139 8.75 4.88 -4.71
C LEU A 139 8.16 5.92 -3.78
N ALA A 140 7.90 5.55 -2.52
CA ALA A 140 7.34 6.45 -1.53
C ALA A 140 7.62 6.00 -0.10
N LYS A 141 7.73 7.00 0.79
CA LYS A 141 7.57 6.87 2.24
C LYS A 141 6.33 7.63 2.64
N GLN A 142 5.25 6.92 2.86
CA GLN A 142 3.99 7.50 3.28
C GLN A 142 3.97 7.60 4.82
N SER A 143 3.78 8.80 5.36
CA SER A 143 3.57 9.00 6.79
C SER A 143 2.22 8.42 7.25
N LEU A 144 1.99 8.39 8.57
CA LEU A 144 0.68 8.09 9.14
C LEU A 144 -0.40 8.97 8.50
N ALA A 145 -1.52 8.36 8.09
CA ALA A 145 -2.61 9.06 7.43
C ALA A 145 -3.74 9.38 8.43
N ASP A 146 -3.42 10.18 9.43
CA ASP A 146 -4.34 10.66 10.46
C ASP A 146 -5.05 11.98 10.10
N ASN A 147 -4.49 12.72 9.12
CA ASN A 147 -4.91 14.06 8.70
C ASN A 147 -5.58 14.11 7.31
N ILE A 148 -6.10 12.99 6.79
CA ILE A 148 -6.82 13.00 5.52
C ILE A 148 -8.08 13.89 5.66
N PRO A 149 -8.35 14.83 4.73
CA PRO A 149 -9.53 15.69 4.78
C PRO A 149 -10.82 14.90 4.97
N GLN A 150 -11.78 15.48 5.69
CA GLN A 150 -13.11 14.86 5.86
C GLN A 150 -13.92 15.03 4.58
N GLY A 151 -14.46 13.93 4.08
CA GLY A 151 -15.34 13.94 2.92
C GLY A 151 -15.29 12.63 2.15
N TYR A 152 -16.25 12.47 1.27
CA TYR A 152 -16.19 11.43 0.27
C TYR A 152 -15.10 11.77 -0.75
N ASP A 153 -14.42 10.74 -1.26
CA ASP A 153 -13.32 10.88 -2.22
C ASP A 153 -12.08 11.62 -1.69
N SER A 154 -12.01 11.88 -0.37
CA SER A 154 -10.82 12.41 0.26
C SER A 154 -9.74 11.36 0.32
N VAL A 155 -8.52 11.73 -0.06
CA VAL A 155 -7.37 10.84 -0.16
C VAL A 155 -6.15 11.45 0.51
N ARG A 156 -5.15 10.61 0.80
CA ARG A 156 -3.83 11.13 1.20
C ARG A 156 -3.17 11.88 0.06
N THR A 157 -2.36 12.86 0.40
CA THR A 157 -1.44 13.52 -0.53
C THR A 157 -0.24 12.63 -0.87
N GLY A 158 0.46 12.97 -1.94
CA GLY A 158 1.59 12.21 -2.44
C GLY A 158 1.18 10.95 -3.22
N ARG A 159 2.15 10.10 -3.47
CA ARG A 159 2.00 8.91 -4.31
C ARG A 159 1.14 7.87 -3.66
N ARG A 160 0.18 7.31 -4.41
CA ARG A 160 -0.78 6.29 -3.96
C ARG A 160 -1.26 5.43 -5.12
N ASN A 161 -1.95 4.31 -4.83
CA ASN A 161 -2.48 3.38 -5.84
C ASN A 161 -1.39 2.88 -6.79
N PHE A 162 -0.33 2.32 -6.22
CA PHE A 162 0.76 1.77 -7.00
C PHE A 162 0.34 0.45 -7.63
N GLU A 163 0.59 0.30 -8.92
CA GLU A 163 0.33 -0.93 -9.68
C GLU A 163 1.30 -1.09 -10.84
N TRP A 164 1.53 -2.31 -11.28
CA TRP A 164 2.27 -2.59 -12.48
C TRP A 164 1.41 -2.37 -13.71
N ARG A 165 1.99 -1.80 -14.76
CA ARG A 165 1.38 -1.81 -16.09
C ARG A 165 1.41 -3.24 -16.62
N ALA A 166 0.24 -3.81 -16.89
CA ALA A 166 0.14 -5.20 -17.34
C ALA A 166 0.69 -5.42 -18.78
N ASP A 167 0.77 -4.35 -19.57
CA ASP A 167 1.26 -4.35 -20.95
C ASP A 167 2.80 -4.20 -21.07
N GLN A 168 3.49 -3.87 -19.97
CA GLN A 168 4.92 -3.62 -19.94
C GLN A 168 5.62 -4.59 -18.99
N GLY A 169 6.89 -4.91 -19.26
CA GLY A 169 7.64 -5.85 -18.43
C GLY A 169 7.80 -5.38 -16.98
N ALA A 170 8.34 -4.18 -16.79
CA ALA A 170 8.54 -3.60 -15.46
C ALA A 170 8.35 -2.08 -15.51
N GLU A 171 7.13 -1.64 -15.56
CA GLU A 171 6.75 -0.22 -15.44
C GLU A 171 5.65 -0.10 -14.39
N VAL A 172 5.91 0.69 -13.35
CA VAL A 172 4.96 0.97 -12.28
C VAL A 172 4.23 2.28 -12.56
N ILE A 173 2.94 2.34 -12.26
CA ILE A 173 2.14 3.58 -12.25
C ILE A 173 1.61 3.87 -10.86
N TRP A 174 1.27 5.13 -10.60
CA TRP A 174 0.64 5.60 -9.38
C TRP A 174 -0.12 6.90 -9.62
N ALA A 175 -1.02 7.24 -8.71
CA ALA A 175 -1.74 8.50 -8.73
C ALA A 175 -1.23 9.46 -7.65
N GLU A 176 -1.29 10.77 -7.95
CA GLU A 176 -1.02 11.87 -7.01
C GLU A 176 -2.16 12.89 -7.05
N ALA A 177 -2.71 13.21 -5.87
CA ALA A 177 -3.77 14.21 -5.74
C ALA A 177 -3.24 15.62 -5.99
N GLN A 178 -3.94 16.41 -6.82
CA GLN A 178 -3.58 17.78 -7.18
C GLN A 178 -4.39 18.82 -6.38
N ASP A 179 -5.31 18.36 -5.54
CA ASP A 179 -6.26 19.16 -4.76
C ASP A 179 -5.99 19.10 -3.25
N GLY A 180 -4.77 18.72 -2.85
CA GLY A 180 -4.43 18.50 -1.43
C GLY A 180 -5.16 17.33 -0.80
N GLY A 181 -5.75 16.43 -1.61
CA GLY A 181 -6.55 15.30 -1.14
C GLY A 181 -8.00 15.65 -0.79
N ASP A 182 -8.40 16.91 -0.92
CA ASP A 182 -9.79 17.36 -0.72
C ASP A 182 -10.51 17.58 -2.05
N MET A 183 -11.46 16.71 -2.34
CA MET A 183 -12.24 16.76 -3.57
C MET A 183 -13.15 17.99 -3.69
N LYS A 184 -13.22 18.85 -2.68
CA LYS A 184 -13.95 20.13 -2.71
C LYS A 184 -13.12 21.25 -3.30
N THR A 185 -11.80 21.09 -3.37
CA THR A 185 -10.90 22.05 -4.00
C THR A 185 -11.20 22.13 -5.48
N ASP A 186 -11.38 23.35 -6.00
CA ASP A 186 -11.65 23.57 -7.41
C ASP A 186 -10.36 23.51 -8.23
N VAL A 187 -10.19 22.42 -8.95
CA VAL A 187 -9.05 22.17 -9.85
C VAL A 187 -9.53 21.43 -11.10
N PRO A 188 -8.90 21.65 -12.26
CA PRO A 188 -9.33 21.02 -13.52
C PRO A 188 -9.15 19.52 -13.53
N HIS A 189 -8.17 19.00 -12.79
CA HIS A 189 -7.90 17.58 -12.64
C HIS A 189 -7.52 17.29 -11.21
N HIS A 190 -8.24 16.38 -10.58
CA HIS A 190 -8.00 16.02 -9.18
C HIS A 190 -6.86 15.04 -8.98
N ASP A 191 -6.58 14.18 -9.97
CA ASP A 191 -5.47 13.25 -9.93
C ASP A 191 -4.62 13.28 -11.20
N TYR A 192 -3.30 13.23 -11.00
CA TYR A 192 -2.34 12.95 -12.05
C TYR A 192 -1.81 11.54 -11.88
N ILE A 193 -1.69 10.82 -12.98
CA ILE A 193 -1.13 9.47 -13.02
C ILE A 193 0.27 9.57 -13.60
N TYR A 194 1.23 9.00 -12.89
CA TYR A 194 2.63 8.96 -13.29
C TYR A 194 3.08 7.54 -13.57
N SER A 195 4.11 7.38 -14.39
CA SER A 195 4.77 6.11 -14.63
C SER A 195 6.28 6.17 -14.41
N LEU A 196 6.87 5.03 -14.03
CA LEU A 196 8.31 4.87 -13.89
C LEU A 196 8.70 3.45 -14.32
N ARG A 197 9.57 3.38 -15.34
CA ARG A 197 10.05 2.14 -15.93
C ARG A 197 11.40 1.72 -15.36
N ALA A 198 11.62 0.41 -15.27
CA ALA A 198 12.95 -0.14 -14.95
C ALA A 198 14.06 0.50 -15.80
N PRO A 199 15.25 0.73 -15.25
CA PRO A 199 15.73 0.36 -13.91
C PRO A 199 15.37 1.34 -12.78
N PHE A 200 14.26 2.12 -12.88
CA PHE A 200 13.68 3.03 -11.89
C PHE A 200 14.60 4.20 -11.45
N LYS A 201 15.53 4.59 -12.31
CA LYS A 201 16.51 5.66 -12.05
C LYS A 201 16.20 6.98 -12.74
N ARG A 202 15.19 6.98 -13.60
CA ARG A 202 14.76 8.19 -14.34
C ARG A 202 13.72 8.95 -13.54
N GLU A 203 13.49 10.21 -13.93
CA GLU A 203 12.35 10.97 -13.42
C GLU A 203 11.03 10.32 -13.88
N PRO A 204 10.02 10.27 -13.01
CA PRO A 204 8.70 9.81 -13.38
C PRO A 204 8.11 10.61 -14.55
N LYS A 205 7.40 9.96 -15.42
CA LYS A 205 6.69 10.62 -16.52
C LYS A 205 5.22 10.80 -16.17
N LEU A 206 4.66 11.97 -16.45
CA LEU A 206 3.23 12.16 -16.42
C LEU A 206 2.61 11.30 -17.51
N PHE A 207 1.75 10.36 -17.11
CA PHE A 207 1.12 9.39 -17.99
C PHE A 207 -0.29 9.83 -18.40
N ALA A 208 -1.12 10.25 -17.43
CA ALA A 208 -2.48 10.70 -17.65
C ALA A 208 -2.94 11.69 -16.57
N LYS A 209 -4.05 12.35 -16.82
CA LYS A 209 -4.74 13.23 -15.87
C LYS A 209 -6.22 12.87 -15.87
N VAL A 210 -6.84 12.86 -14.70
CA VAL A 210 -8.27 12.62 -14.56
C VAL A 210 -8.94 13.75 -13.79
N GLU A 211 -10.14 14.14 -14.21
CA GLU A 211 -10.91 15.19 -13.56
C GLU A 211 -11.42 14.79 -12.18
N ARG A 212 -11.52 13.49 -11.90
CA ARG A 212 -12.01 12.93 -10.64
C ARG A 212 -10.92 12.08 -10.01
N ARG A 213 -11.26 11.27 -8.98
CA ARG A 213 -10.30 10.34 -8.39
C ARG A 213 -9.99 9.18 -9.32
N TYR A 214 -8.72 8.91 -9.50
CA TYR A 214 -8.25 7.71 -10.19
C TYR A 214 -8.84 6.46 -9.55
N ALA A 215 -9.48 5.63 -10.36
CA ALA A 215 -10.19 4.43 -9.92
C ALA A 215 -9.60 3.12 -10.47
N GLY A 216 -8.55 3.21 -11.31
CA GLY A 216 -7.86 2.06 -11.85
C GLY A 216 -7.61 2.18 -13.35
N MET A 217 -6.74 1.30 -13.84
CA MET A 217 -6.40 1.16 -15.26
C MET A 217 -6.34 -0.31 -15.64
N GLU A 218 -7.04 -0.67 -16.69
CA GLU A 218 -7.06 -2.02 -17.25
C GLU A 218 -6.48 -2.02 -18.66
N TRP A 219 -5.56 -2.92 -18.93
CA TRP A 219 -4.87 -3.02 -20.21
C TRP A 219 -5.46 -4.13 -21.04
N ALA A 220 -5.92 -3.80 -22.25
CA ALA A 220 -6.38 -4.78 -23.21
C ALA A 220 -5.21 -5.35 -24.03
N ASN A 221 -4.25 -4.48 -24.37
CA ASN A 221 -2.98 -4.81 -25.04
C ASN A 221 -1.99 -3.64 -24.88
N ASN A 222 -0.86 -3.66 -25.59
CA ASN A 222 0.18 -2.62 -25.48
C ASN A 222 -0.25 -1.23 -25.94
N ASP A 223 -1.34 -1.11 -26.68
CA ASP A 223 -1.80 0.13 -27.32
C ASP A 223 -3.12 0.65 -26.73
N ILE A 224 -3.89 -0.22 -26.06
CA ILE A 224 -5.24 0.09 -25.59
C ILE A 224 -5.35 -0.21 -24.10
N ALA A 225 -5.75 0.82 -23.34
CA ALA A 225 -6.08 0.71 -21.93
C ALA A 225 -7.40 1.41 -21.62
N MET A 226 -8.10 0.94 -20.61
CA MET A 226 -9.26 1.59 -20.02
C MET A 226 -8.84 2.28 -18.72
N LEU A 227 -8.82 3.63 -18.74
CA LEU A 227 -8.56 4.45 -17.57
C LEU A 227 -9.89 4.86 -16.92
N SER A 228 -10.05 4.59 -15.64
CA SER A 228 -11.28 4.93 -14.92
C SER A 228 -11.06 6.01 -13.87
N ASP A 229 -12.02 6.93 -13.76
CA ASP A 229 -12.14 7.88 -12.67
C ASP A 229 -13.51 7.77 -11.97
N TRP A 230 -13.53 8.13 -10.68
CA TRP A 230 -14.70 7.97 -9.82
C TRP A 230 -15.03 9.23 -9.04
N ARG A 231 -16.32 9.48 -8.83
CA ARG A 231 -16.85 10.49 -7.90
C ARG A 231 -18.01 9.94 -7.08
N PHE A 232 -17.78 9.78 -5.77
CA PHE A 232 -18.79 9.22 -4.86
C PHE A 232 -20.08 10.03 -4.80
N SER A 233 -20.00 11.36 -4.74
CA SER A 233 -21.17 12.24 -4.62
C SER A 233 -22.15 12.09 -5.79
N TYR A 234 -21.67 11.71 -6.95
CA TYR A 234 -22.49 11.44 -8.14
C TYR A 234 -22.69 9.95 -8.38
N ARG A 235 -22.02 9.07 -7.62
CA ARG A 235 -21.96 7.62 -7.84
C ARG A 235 -21.68 7.27 -9.29
N HIS A 236 -20.74 7.97 -9.87
CA HIS A 236 -20.46 7.92 -11.30
C HIS A 236 -19.00 7.51 -11.53
N LEU A 237 -18.83 6.36 -12.17
CA LEU A 237 -17.58 5.88 -12.75
C LEU A 237 -17.56 6.30 -14.22
N ARG A 238 -16.46 6.92 -14.66
CA ARG A 238 -16.20 7.17 -16.08
C ARG A 238 -15.00 6.32 -16.49
N THR A 239 -15.09 5.79 -17.70
CA THR A 239 -14.01 5.02 -18.31
C THR A 239 -13.65 5.67 -19.65
N TYR A 240 -12.37 5.89 -19.83
CA TYR A 240 -11.75 6.43 -21.04
C TYR A 240 -10.95 5.31 -21.72
N VAL A 241 -10.91 5.33 -23.06
CA VAL A 241 -10.12 4.40 -23.88
C VAL A 241 -9.05 5.17 -24.63
#